data_2ecccd68ee97eec51aff73c9cf24e5d6
#
_entry.id   2ecccd68ee97eec51aff73c9cf24e5d6
#
_cell.length_a   1.000
_cell.length_b   1.000
_cell.length_c   1.000
_cell.angle_alpha   90.00
_cell.angle_beta   90.00
_cell.angle_gamma   90.00
#
_symmetry.space_group_name_H-M   'P 1'
#
loop_
_entity.id
_entity.type
_entity.pdbx_description
1 polymer ?
#
loop_
_entity_poly.entity_id
_entity_poly.type
_entity_poly.pdbx_seq_one_letter_code
_entity_poly.pdbx_strand_id
1 'polypeptide(L)'
;MHHRTVAELMTRQVVRAPRDLPFKEIVKLLAENDVTAVPVVDELDRPMGVVSEADLLRKSADQSDPSGRTPIPHLEAWERAKAEGATADELMSAPAVCARPEWNVVEAARLMEVHKVKRLPVVDETDKLQGIVSRSDLLRIFLRRDDAIREEITRDVLQGTMGLTPPEVTAEVREGQVTVDGSVEFKSLIPIIERLCRSVDGVVSVSEHIAYRTDDARRSPTGT
;
A
#
# COMPACT_ATOMS: atom_id res chain seq x y z
N MET A 1 -0.37 -19.50 -0.22
CA MET A 1 0.44 -18.28 -0.11
C MET A 1 -0.49 -17.08 -0.18
N HIS A 2 -0.52 -16.26 0.84
CA HIS A 2 -1.38 -15.09 0.86
C HIS A 2 -0.55 -13.89 1.28
N HIS A 3 -0.50 -12.87 0.40
CA HIS A 3 -0.13 -11.53 0.85
C HIS A 3 -1.08 -11.12 1.96
N ARG A 4 -0.57 -10.38 2.93
CA ARG A 4 -1.42 -9.77 3.94
C ARG A 4 -2.52 -8.94 3.29
N THR A 5 -3.70 -9.02 3.85
CA THR A 5 -4.84 -8.25 3.39
C THR A 5 -4.81 -6.83 3.99
N VAL A 6 -5.51 -5.91 3.34
CA VAL A 6 -5.74 -4.56 3.86
C VAL A 6 -6.40 -4.63 5.24
N ALA A 7 -7.33 -5.56 5.47
CA ALA A 7 -7.99 -5.77 6.75
C ALA A 7 -7.04 -6.10 7.90
N GLU A 8 -5.89 -6.73 7.62
CA GLU A 8 -4.87 -7.06 8.63
C GLU A 8 -3.93 -5.90 8.95
N LEU A 9 -3.83 -4.92 8.05
CA LEU A 9 -2.91 -3.79 8.17
C LEU A 9 -3.61 -2.47 8.53
N MET A 10 -4.90 -2.32 8.23
CA MET A 10 -5.65 -1.10 8.44
C MET A 10 -5.84 -0.75 9.92
N THR A 11 -5.92 0.52 10.20
CA THR A 11 -6.44 1.03 11.47
C THR A 11 -7.97 1.01 11.42
N ARG A 12 -8.60 0.30 12.37
CA ARG A 12 -10.07 0.14 12.43
C ARG A 12 -10.78 1.27 13.13
N GLN A 13 -10.16 1.86 14.17
CA GLN A 13 -10.71 3.02 14.86
C GLN A 13 -10.36 4.28 14.09
N VAL A 14 -11.17 4.62 13.11
CA VAL A 14 -10.92 5.74 12.20
C VAL A 14 -11.50 7.03 12.78
N VAL A 15 -10.64 8.02 12.98
CA VAL A 15 -11.06 9.40 13.21
C VAL A 15 -11.59 9.95 11.89
N ARG A 16 -12.80 10.49 11.89
CA ARG A 16 -13.51 10.95 10.69
C ARG A 16 -14.16 12.32 10.92
N ALA A 17 -14.35 13.07 9.86
CA ALA A 17 -14.95 14.39 9.90
C ALA A 17 -16.32 14.37 9.17
N PRO A 18 -17.39 14.97 9.73
CA PRO A 18 -18.58 15.28 8.97
C PRO A 18 -18.29 16.38 7.92
N ARG A 19 -19.11 16.47 6.88
CA ARG A 19 -18.91 17.38 5.74
C ARG A 19 -18.84 18.85 6.13
N ASP A 20 -19.64 19.25 7.09
CA ASP A 20 -19.81 20.62 7.58
C ASP A 20 -18.81 21.02 8.67
N LEU A 21 -17.88 20.13 9.05
CA LEU A 21 -16.92 20.40 10.12
C LEU A 21 -16.06 21.63 9.75
N PRO A 22 -16.05 22.70 10.61
CA PRO A 22 -15.29 23.90 10.34
C PRO A 22 -13.78 23.68 10.37
N PHE A 23 -13.03 24.52 9.63
CA PHE A 23 -11.56 24.46 9.54
C PHE A 23 -10.84 24.31 10.88
N LYS A 24 -11.18 25.12 11.88
CA LYS A 24 -10.54 25.08 13.20
C LYS A 24 -10.80 23.76 13.93
N GLU A 25 -11.99 23.19 13.79
CA GLU A 25 -12.34 21.92 14.39
C GLU A 25 -11.64 20.77 13.66
N ILE A 26 -11.39 20.88 12.35
CA ILE A 26 -10.56 19.91 11.62
C ILE A 26 -9.12 19.93 12.15
N VAL A 27 -8.52 21.10 12.30
CA VAL A 27 -7.16 21.25 12.86
C VAL A 27 -7.07 20.61 14.24
N LYS A 28 -8.05 20.90 15.10
CA LYS A 28 -8.15 20.34 16.46
C LYS A 28 -8.32 18.82 16.43
N LEU A 29 -9.20 18.31 15.56
CA LEU A 29 -9.43 16.88 15.39
C LEU A 29 -8.15 16.12 14.99
N LEU A 30 -7.36 16.68 14.07
CA LEU A 30 -6.07 16.10 13.66
C LEU A 30 -5.07 16.10 14.82
N ALA A 31 -4.93 17.23 15.53
CA ALA A 31 -3.97 17.40 16.62
C ALA A 31 -4.29 16.52 17.83
N GLU A 32 -5.56 16.46 18.26
CA GLU A 32 -5.99 15.68 19.42
C GLU A 32 -5.86 14.16 19.22
N ASN A 33 -5.94 13.71 17.97
CA ASN A 33 -5.86 12.29 17.63
C ASN A 33 -4.50 11.86 17.06
N ASP A 34 -3.52 12.77 16.98
CA ASP A 34 -2.19 12.54 16.40
C ASP A 34 -2.27 11.90 14.99
N VAL A 35 -3.16 12.44 14.16
CA VAL A 35 -3.36 11.98 12.78
C VAL A 35 -3.13 13.12 11.78
N THR A 36 -2.58 12.81 10.62
CA THR A 36 -2.23 13.79 9.58
C THR A 36 -3.29 13.94 8.49
N ALA A 37 -4.36 13.17 8.54
CA ALA A 37 -5.55 13.34 7.72
C ALA A 37 -6.69 12.45 8.21
N VAL A 38 -7.91 12.84 7.85
CA VAL A 38 -9.14 12.13 8.19
C VAL A 38 -10.04 11.98 6.96
N PRO A 39 -10.78 10.87 6.83
CA PRO A 39 -11.86 10.76 5.86
C PRO A 39 -12.98 11.73 6.22
N VAL A 40 -13.55 12.37 5.21
CA VAL A 40 -14.80 13.12 5.31
C VAL A 40 -15.93 12.19 4.91
N VAL A 41 -16.92 12.03 5.77
CA VAL A 41 -18.00 11.06 5.58
C VAL A 41 -19.37 11.72 5.45
N ASP A 42 -20.28 11.05 4.78
CA ASP A 42 -21.69 11.41 4.73
C ASP A 42 -22.46 10.87 5.97
N GLU A 43 -23.78 11.13 6.00
CA GLU A 43 -24.68 10.68 7.09
C GLU A 43 -24.79 9.15 7.19
N LEU A 44 -24.43 8.41 6.14
CA LEU A 44 -24.43 6.95 6.08
C LEU A 44 -23.04 6.36 6.38
N ASP A 45 -22.09 7.19 6.83
CA ASP A 45 -20.73 6.81 7.15
C ASP A 45 -19.89 6.37 5.92
N ARG A 46 -20.19 6.91 4.75
CA ARG A 46 -19.50 6.62 3.50
C ARG A 46 -18.46 7.72 3.21
N PRO A 47 -17.19 7.38 2.90
CA PRO A 47 -16.17 8.36 2.58
C PRO A 47 -16.50 9.14 1.29
N MET A 48 -16.61 10.46 1.42
CA MET A 48 -16.80 11.39 0.30
C MET A 48 -15.45 11.88 -0.22
N GLY A 49 -14.50 12.12 0.68
CA GLY A 49 -13.18 12.63 0.40
C GLY A 49 -12.24 12.40 1.58
N VAL A 50 -11.04 12.98 1.49
CA VAL A 50 -10.06 12.98 2.58
C VAL A 50 -9.54 14.40 2.75
N VAL A 51 -9.52 14.91 3.98
CA VAL A 51 -8.87 16.16 4.34
C VAL A 51 -7.56 15.87 5.08
N SER A 52 -6.49 16.54 4.73
CA SER A 52 -5.15 16.34 5.29
C SER A 52 -4.52 17.65 5.74
N GLU A 53 -3.46 17.56 6.56
CA GLU A 53 -2.63 18.73 6.92
C GLU A 53 -2.16 19.52 5.69
N ALA A 54 -1.84 18.85 4.58
CA ALA A 54 -1.43 19.51 3.36
C ALA A 54 -2.56 20.37 2.75
N ASP A 55 -3.81 19.92 2.85
CA ASP A 55 -4.97 20.70 2.38
C ASP A 55 -5.19 21.93 3.27
N LEU A 56 -4.99 21.79 4.58
CA LEU A 56 -5.09 22.90 5.54
C LEU A 56 -3.94 23.92 5.38
N LEU A 57 -2.73 23.45 5.13
CA LEU A 57 -1.56 24.31 4.91
C LEU A 57 -1.67 25.13 3.63
N ARG A 58 -2.33 24.60 2.58
CA ARG A 58 -2.60 25.38 1.35
C ARG A 58 -3.40 26.64 1.63
N LYS A 59 -4.39 26.56 2.54
CA LYS A 59 -5.14 27.75 2.98
C LYS A 59 -4.25 28.80 3.61
N SER A 60 -3.27 28.38 4.41
CA SER A 60 -2.31 29.32 5.01
C SER A 60 -1.33 29.90 3.99
N ALA A 61 -0.93 29.11 2.98
CA ALA A 61 -0.01 29.54 1.93
C ALA A 61 -0.64 30.53 0.93
N ASP A 62 -1.97 30.52 0.79
CA ASP A 62 -2.72 31.44 -0.08
C ASP A 62 -3.08 32.77 0.62
N GLN A 63 -2.84 32.88 1.93
CA GLN A 63 -3.02 34.14 2.64
C GLN A 63 -1.94 35.13 2.21
N SER A 64 -2.36 36.39 1.96
CA SER A 64 -1.44 37.47 1.63
C SER A 64 -0.45 37.71 2.77
N ASP A 65 0.84 37.54 2.48
CA ASP A 65 1.90 37.88 3.43
C ASP A 65 1.83 39.40 3.75
N PRO A 66 1.84 39.81 5.02
CA PRO A 66 1.91 41.20 5.43
C PRO A 66 3.10 41.99 4.82
N SER A 67 4.15 41.26 4.38
CA SER A 67 5.32 41.86 3.70
C SER A 67 5.12 42.13 2.21
N GLY A 68 3.93 41.88 1.65
CA GLY A 68 3.58 42.16 0.26
C GLY A 68 4.19 41.21 -0.78
N ARG A 69 4.70 40.03 -0.33
CA ARG A 69 5.07 38.97 -1.25
C ARG A 69 3.82 38.35 -1.86
N THR A 70 3.83 38.20 -3.18
CA THR A 70 2.73 37.57 -3.92
C THR A 70 2.57 36.10 -3.49
N PRO A 71 1.32 35.61 -3.41
CA PRO A 71 1.03 34.18 -3.22
C PRO A 71 1.78 33.32 -4.24
N ILE A 72 2.01 32.04 -3.91
CA ILE A 72 2.76 31.13 -4.77
C ILE A 72 2.18 31.16 -6.18
N PRO A 73 2.94 31.62 -7.21
CA PRO A 73 2.46 31.62 -8.57
C PRO A 73 2.31 30.16 -9.02
N HIS A 74 1.17 29.81 -9.60
CA HIS A 74 0.82 28.52 -10.20
C HIS A 74 -0.08 27.58 -9.40
N LEU A 75 -0.86 28.07 -8.41
CA LEU A 75 -1.98 27.27 -7.90
C LEU A 75 -3.04 27.13 -9.01
N GLU A 76 -3.41 25.90 -9.30
CA GLU A 76 -4.53 25.57 -10.18
C GLU A 76 -5.85 26.12 -9.59
N ALA A 77 -6.84 26.41 -10.45
CA ALA A 77 -8.10 27.03 -10.02
C ALA A 77 -8.80 26.23 -8.90
N TRP A 78 -8.74 24.90 -8.96
CA TRP A 78 -9.30 24.03 -7.93
C TRP A 78 -8.51 24.04 -6.60
N GLU A 79 -7.22 24.31 -6.65
CA GLU A 79 -6.38 24.47 -5.45
C GLU A 79 -6.69 25.77 -4.72
N ARG A 80 -6.99 26.85 -5.48
CA ARG A 80 -7.44 28.15 -4.91
C ARG A 80 -8.80 28.01 -4.27
N ALA A 81 -9.76 27.35 -4.92
CA ALA A 81 -11.07 27.10 -4.35
C ALA A 81 -10.97 26.35 -3.03
N LYS A 82 -10.08 25.37 -2.92
CA LYS A 82 -9.79 24.67 -1.66
C LYS A 82 -9.17 25.60 -0.59
N ALA A 83 -8.25 26.47 -0.98
CA ALA A 83 -7.62 27.40 -0.05
C ALA A 83 -8.63 28.40 0.55
N GLU A 84 -9.70 28.72 -0.16
CA GLU A 84 -10.80 29.55 0.33
C GLU A 84 -11.78 28.78 1.23
N GLY A 85 -11.83 27.45 1.14
CA GLY A 85 -12.75 26.57 1.86
C GLY A 85 -12.76 26.79 3.37
N ALA A 86 -13.92 26.71 3.98
CA ALA A 86 -14.13 26.88 5.43
C ALA A 86 -14.56 25.59 6.13
N THR A 87 -15.06 24.60 5.38
CA THR A 87 -15.58 23.33 5.88
C THR A 87 -14.82 22.14 5.29
N ALA A 88 -15.01 20.98 5.90
CA ALA A 88 -14.37 19.73 5.46
C ALA A 88 -14.70 19.38 4.01
N ASP A 89 -15.95 19.59 3.58
CA ASP A 89 -16.42 19.34 2.21
C ASP A 89 -15.69 20.21 1.17
N GLU A 90 -15.42 21.46 1.52
CA GLU A 90 -14.71 22.41 0.64
C GLU A 90 -13.20 22.16 0.60
N LEU A 91 -12.64 21.67 1.70
CA LEU A 91 -11.19 21.46 1.86
C LEU A 91 -10.72 20.08 1.39
N MET A 92 -11.59 19.08 1.40
CA MET A 92 -11.21 17.69 1.11
C MET A 92 -10.74 17.47 -0.33
N SER A 93 -9.92 16.48 -0.51
CA SER A 93 -9.67 15.88 -1.83
C SER A 93 -10.76 14.87 -2.14
N ALA A 94 -11.57 15.12 -3.15
CA ALA A 94 -12.70 14.29 -3.55
C ALA A 94 -12.60 13.90 -5.05
N PRO A 95 -13.19 12.76 -5.46
CA PRO A 95 -13.81 11.75 -4.62
C PRO A 95 -12.79 10.97 -3.79
N ALA A 96 -13.23 10.34 -2.68
CA ALA A 96 -12.38 9.46 -1.90
C ALA A 96 -11.96 8.24 -2.73
N VAL A 97 -10.66 7.98 -2.79
CA VAL A 97 -10.13 6.74 -3.36
C VAL A 97 -10.12 5.70 -2.25
N CYS A 98 -10.97 4.68 -2.36
CA CYS A 98 -11.18 3.68 -1.31
C CYS A 98 -10.58 2.32 -1.68
N ALA A 99 -10.18 1.54 -0.66
CA ALA A 99 -9.79 0.14 -0.78
C ALA A 99 -10.85 -0.78 -0.19
N ARG A 100 -10.76 -2.08 -0.50
CA ARG A 100 -11.57 -3.13 0.11
C ARG A 100 -10.76 -3.91 1.14
N PRO A 101 -11.38 -4.43 2.22
CA PRO A 101 -10.67 -5.16 3.27
C PRO A 101 -9.92 -6.40 2.77
N GLU A 102 -10.48 -7.09 1.79
CA GLU A 102 -9.93 -8.32 1.19
C GLU A 102 -8.78 -8.08 0.21
N TRP A 103 -8.56 -6.86 -0.24
CA TRP A 103 -7.44 -6.54 -1.13
C TRP A 103 -6.10 -6.83 -0.47
N ASN A 104 -5.13 -7.22 -1.27
CA ASN A 104 -3.78 -7.42 -0.79
C ASN A 104 -2.96 -6.12 -0.81
N VAL A 105 -1.80 -6.16 -0.16
CA VAL A 105 -0.87 -5.02 -0.07
C VAL A 105 -0.49 -4.45 -1.45
N VAL A 106 -0.29 -5.32 -2.45
CA VAL A 106 0.14 -4.90 -3.79
C VAL A 106 -0.97 -4.11 -4.50
N GLU A 107 -2.22 -4.55 -4.36
CA GLU A 107 -3.38 -3.84 -4.92
C GLU A 107 -3.54 -2.46 -4.29
N ALA A 108 -3.46 -2.37 -2.94
CA ALA A 108 -3.55 -1.12 -2.22
C ALA A 108 -2.39 -0.16 -2.58
N ALA A 109 -1.15 -0.67 -2.64
CA ALA A 109 0.01 0.14 -3.01
C ALA A 109 -0.09 0.68 -4.44
N ARG A 110 -0.54 -0.15 -5.38
CA ARG A 110 -0.76 0.24 -6.78
C ARG A 110 -1.82 1.33 -6.90
N LEU A 111 -2.93 1.20 -6.16
CA LEU A 111 -3.97 2.22 -6.15
C LEU A 111 -3.47 3.56 -5.59
N MET A 112 -2.71 3.53 -4.49
CA MET A 112 -2.09 4.73 -3.92
C MET A 112 -1.14 5.42 -4.92
N GLU A 113 -0.38 4.64 -5.69
CA GLU A 113 0.56 5.18 -6.66
C GLU A 113 -0.15 5.78 -7.88
N VAL A 114 -1.15 5.10 -8.43
CA VAL A 114 -1.93 5.58 -9.58
C VAL A 114 -2.65 6.89 -9.26
N HIS A 115 -3.29 6.97 -8.09
CA HIS A 115 -4.06 8.15 -7.68
C HIS A 115 -3.23 9.19 -6.92
N LYS A 116 -1.93 8.96 -6.72
CA LYS A 116 -1.01 9.86 -5.99
C LYS A 116 -1.48 10.19 -4.57
N VAL A 117 -2.19 9.26 -3.92
CA VAL A 117 -2.68 9.40 -2.55
C VAL A 117 -1.75 8.71 -1.55
N LYS A 118 -1.77 9.17 -0.29
CA LYS A 118 -0.92 8.62 0.78
C LYS A 118 -1.66 7.63 1.68
N ARG A 119 -2.98 7.56 1.56
CA ARG A 119 -3.86 6.69 2.35
C ARG A 119 -5.15 6.41 1.61
N LEU A 120 -5.78 5.32 1.99
CA LEU A 120 -7.06 4.88 1.43
C LEU A 120 -8.02 4.61 2.59
N PRO A 121 -9.18 5.26 2.65
CA PRO A 121 -10.30 4.75 3.42
C PRO A 121 -10.61 3.33 2.95
N VAL A 122 -10.90 2.44 3.91
CA VAL A 122 -11.28 1.05 3.63
C VAL A 122 -12.77 0.91 3.86
N VAL A 123 -13.49 0.42 2.88
CA VAL A 123 -14.96 0.36 2.90
C VAL A 123 -15.47 -1.05 2.65
N ASP A 124 -16.61 -1.37 3.25
CA ASP A 124 -17.31 -2.63 3.02
C ASP A 124 -18.13 -2.63 1.70
N GLU A 125 -18.86 -3.70 1.44
CA GLU A 125 -19.70 -3.88 0.26
C GLU A 125 -20.81 -2.82 0.12
N THR A 126 -21.17 -2.13 1.21
CA THR A 126 -22.15 -1.04 1.25
C THR A 126 -21.52 0.35 1.18
N ASP A 127 -20.21 0.41 0.90
CA ASP A 127 -19.36 1.60 0.89
C ASP A 127 -19.22 2.32 2.24
N LYS A 128 -19.53 1.65 3.36
CA LYS A 128 -19.34 2.19 4.70
C LYS A 128 -17.88 2.04 5.14
N LEU A 129 -17.40 3.06 5.84
CA LEU A 129 -16.04 3.11 6.37
C LEU A 129 -15.80 2.01 7.42
N GLN A 130 -14.82 1.15 7.17
CA GLN A 130 -14.39 0.06 8.05
C GLN A 130 -13.01 0.30 8.67
N GLY A 131 -12.19 1.10 8.00
CA GLY A 131 -10.81 1.34 8.39
C GLY A 131 -10.14 2.38 7.52
N ILE A 132 -8.85 2.60 7.78
CA ILE A 132 -7.98 3.41 6.94
C ILE A 132 -6.61 2.73 6.85
N VAL A 133 -6.02 2.71 5.67
CA VAL A 133 -4.66 2.19 5.45
C VAL A 133 -3.80 3.28 4.82
N SER A 134 -2.57 3.44 5.30
CA SER A 134 -1.59 4.41 4.81
C SER A 134 -0.41 3.72 4.13
N ARG A 135 0.44 4.50 3.43
CA ARG A 135 1.71 4.01 2.88
C ARG A 135 2.60 3.40 3.97
N SER A 136 2.65 4.00 5.15
CA SER A 136 3.43 3.49 6.28
C SER A 136 2.93 2.12 6.76
N ASP A 137 1.62 1.90 6.74
CA ASP A 137 1.05 0.60 7.12
C ASP A 137 1.43 -0.49 6.12
N LEU A 138 1.39 -0.17 4.82
CA LEU A 138 1.84 -1.09 3.77
C LEU A 138 3.34 -1.41 3.88
N LEU A 139 4.18 -0.43 4.26
CA LEU A 139 5.61 -0.63 4.41
C LEU A 139 5.98 -1.50 5.62
N ARG A 140 5.09 -1.66 6.60
CA ARG A 140 5.35 -2.54 7.76
C ARG A 140 5.61 -4.00 7.39
N ILE A 141 5.17 -4.47 6.23
CA ILE A 141 5.49 -5.83 5.77
C ILE A 141 7.00 -6.05 5.62
N PHE A 142 7.78 -4.99 5.30
CA PHE A 142 9.23 -5.06 5.14
C PHE A 142 9.98 -5.03 6.49
N LEU A 143 9.28 -4.87 7.62
CA LEU A 143 9.84 -4.98 8.96
C LEU A 143 9.78 -6.43 9.49
N ARG A 144 9.35 -7.38 8.67
CA ARG A 144 9.38 -8.81 9.04
C ARG A 144 10.82 -9.27 9.23
N ARG A 145 11.00 -10.15 10.20
CA ARG A 145 12.31 -10.73 10.50
C ARG A 145 12.71 -11.72 9.40
N ASP A 146 13.99 -11.72 9.04
CA ASP A 146 14.53 -12.57 7.99
C ASP A 146 14.35 -14.06 8.26
N ASP A 147 14.43 -14.47 9.55
CA ASP A 147 14.17 -15.86 9.94
C ASP A 147 12.71 -16.29 9.65
N ALA A 148 11.73 -15.41 9.89
CA ALA A 148 10.33 -15.69 9.59
C ALA A 148 10.06 -15.74 8.08
N ILE A 149 10.70 -14.88 7.30
CA ILE A 149 10.62 -14.89 5.83
C ILE A 149 11.25 -16.21 5.29
N ARG A 150 12.42 -16.56 5.78
CA ARG A 150 13.12 -17.80 5.39
C ARG A 150 12.28 -19.04 5.72
N GLU A 151 11.69 -19.08 6.91
CA GLU A 151 10.84 -20.20 7.33
C GLU A 151 9.62 -20.35 6.42
N GLU A 152 8.93 -19.26 6.07
CA GLU A 152 7.80 -19.28 5.17
C GLU A 152 8.21 -19.72 3.75
N ILE A 153 9.32 -19.21 3.21
CA ILE A 153 9.84 -19.64 1.91
C ILE A 153 10.14 -21.13 1.93
N THR A 154 10.85 -21.61 2.94
CA THR A 154 11.23 -23.03 3.03
C THR A 154 10.02 -23.94 3.15
N ARG A 155 9.11 -23.63 4.08
CA ARG A 155 7.97 -24.48 4.39
C ARG A 155 6.87 -24.38 3.33
N ASP A 156 6.46 -23.17 2.96
CA ASP A 156 5.24 -22.96 2.18
C ASP A 156 5.54 -22.89 0.67
N VAL A 157 6.70 -22.32 0.29
CA VAL A 157 7.09 -22.23 -1.13
C VAL A 157 7.80 -23.51 -1.57
N LEU A 158 8.98 -23.77 -1.01
CA LEU A 158 9.83 -24.85 -1.51
C LEU A 158 9.22 -26.21 -1.22
N GLN A 159 8.87 -26.49 0.04
CA GLN A 159 8.33 -27.80 0.42
C GLN A 159 6.83 -27.95 0.06
N GLY A 160 6.00 -26.97 0.49
CA GLY A 160 4.55 -27.09 0.35
C GLY A 160 4.04 -26.96 -1.08
N THR A 161 4.54 -25.98 -1.84
CA THR A 161 4.06 -25.71 -3.20
C THR A 161 4.88 -26.44 -4.25
N MET A 162 6.22 -26.47 -4.11
CA MET A 162 7.11 -27.01 -5.12
C MET A 162 7.53 -28.47 -4.84
N GLY A 163 7.32 -28.99 -3.63
CA GLY A 163 7.71 -30.36 -3.23
C GLY A 163 9.24 -30.55 -3.13
N LEU A 164 9.99 -29.44 -3.04
CA LEU A 164 11.45 -29.45 -2.96
C LEU A 164 11.90 -29.47 -1.50
N THR A 165 12.82 -30.36 -1.16
CA THR A 165 13.31 -30.50 0.21
C THR A 165 14.82 -30.26 0.29
N PRO A 166 15.35 -29.78 1.43
CA PRO A 166 16.79 -29.78 1.63
C PRO A 166 17.36 -31.22 1.58
N PRO A 167 18.53 -31.44 0.96
CA PRO A 167 19.46 -30.44 0.44
C PRO A 167 19.24 -30.03 -1.02
N GLU A 168 18.15 -30.43 -1.68
CA GLU A 168 17.91 -30.16 -3.09
C GLU A 168 17.89 -28.67 -3.37
N VAL A 169 17.09 -27.89 -2.59
CA VAL A 169 17.01 -26.43 -2.68
C VAL A 169 16.93 -25.84 -1.29
N THR A 170 17.69 -24.78 -1.05
CA THR A 170 17.75 -24.04 0.21
C THR A 170 17.54 -22.54 -0.04
N ALA A 171 17.04 -21.83 0.98
CA ALA A 171 16.88 -20.39 0.94
C ALA A 171 17.60 -19.73 2.13
N GLU A 172 18.36 -18.70 1.85
CA GLU A 172 18.90 -17.74 2.83
C GLU A 172 18.23 -16.40 2.67
N VAL A 173 18.05 -15.68 3.78
CA VAL A 173 17.46 -14.34 3.79
C VAL A 173 18.32 -13.41 4.65
N ARG A 174 18.67 -12.25 4.09
CA ARG A 174 19.39 -11.17 4.78
C ARG A 174 18.80 -9.82 4.36
N GLU A 175 18.29 -9.06 5.31
CA GLU A 175 17.65 -7.76 5.08
C GLU A 175 16.54 -7.84 4.01
N GLY A 176 15.75 -8.91 4.04
CA GLY A 176 14.69 -9.20 3.06
C GLY A 176 15.19 -9.63 1.68
N GLN A 177 16.50 -9.73 1.47
CA GLN A 177 17.10 -10.24 0.24
C GLN A 177 17.20 -11.77 0.34
N VAL A 178 16.56 -12.45 -0.58
CA VAL A 178 16.50 -13.92 -0.63
C VAL A 178 17.51 -14.43 -1.62
N THR A 179 18.34 -15.39 -1.20
CA THR A 179 19.20 -16.18 -2.07
C THR A 179 18.70 -17.62 -2.06
N VAL A 180 18.43 -18.18 -3.23
CA VAL A 180 17.98 -19.55 -3.38
C VAL A 180 19.07 -20.36 -4.08
N ASP A 181 19.60 -21.37 -3.41
CA ASP A 181 20.68 -22.23 -3.90
C ASP A 181 20.22 -23.67 -4.03
N GLY A 182 20.71 -24.39 -5.05
CA GLY A 182 20.43 -25.80 -5.17
C GLY A 182 20.33 -26.33 -6.59
N SER A 183 19.55 -27.39 -6.79
CA SER A 183 19.32 -27.98 -8.11
C SER A 183 17.89 -28.49 -8.26
N VAL A 184 17.35 -28.36 -9.45
CA VAL A 184 16.00 -28.83 -9.82
C VAL A 184 16.07 -29.77 -11.03
N GLU A 185 15.02 -30.56 -11.23
CA GLU A 185 14.95 -31.44 -12.40
C GLU A 185 14.79 -30.67 -13.71
N PHE A 186 13.91 -29.66 -13.73
CA PHE A 186 13.54 -28.92 -14.92
C PHE A 186 13.89 -27.44 -14.81
N LYS A 187 14.46 -26.86 -15.87
CA LYS A 187 14.80 -25.44 -15.95
C LYS A 187 13.58 -24.51 -15.81
N SER A 188 12.42 -24.94 -16.30
CA SER A 188 11.16 -24.19 -16.21
C SER A 188 10.69 -23.94 -14.78
N LEU A 189 11.20 -24.67 -13.78
CA LEU A 189 10.87 -24.50 -12.37
C LEU A 189 11.54 -23.25 -11.77
N ILE A 190 12.70 -22.83 -12.30
CA ILE A 190 13.49 -21.72 -11.75
C ILE A 190 12.67 -20.41 -11.71
N PRO A 191 12.09 -19.92 -12.83
CA PRO A 191 11.30 -18.70 -12.79
C PRO A 191 10.02 -18.81 -11.93
N ILE A 192 9.52 -20.02 -11.73
CA ILE A 192 8.37 -20.27 -10.83
C ILE A 192 8.79 -20.08 -9.39
N ILE A 193 9.92 -20.69 -8.99
CA ILE A 193 10.49 -20.55 -7.65
C ILE A 193 10.78 -19.09 -7.35
N GLU A 194 11.45 -18.39 -8.27
CA GLU A 194 11.75 -16.96 -8.11
C GLU A 194 10.48 -16.13 -7.89
N ARG A 195 9.47 -16.31 -8.74
CA ARG A 195 8.20 -15.60 -8.62
C ARG A 195 7.48 -15.89 -7.32
N LEU A 196 7.47 -17.15 -6.88
CA LEU A 196 6.85 -17.55 -5.62
C LEU A 196 7.60 -16.96 -4.42
N CYS A 197 8.93 -16.97 -4.41
CA CYS A 197 9.72 -16.31 -3.36
C CYS A 197 9.47 -14.80 -3.33
N ARG A 198 9.37 -14.14 -4.48
CA ARG A 198 9.04 -12.70 -4.57
C ARG A 198 7.63 -12.36 -4.05
N SER A 199 6.73 -13.31 -4.04
CA SER A 199 5.36 -13.11 -3.52
C SER A 199 5.23 -13.26 -2.01
N VAL A 200 6.31 -13.59 -1.29
CA VAL A 200 6.32 -13.63 0.16
C VAL A 200 6.49 -12.23 0.72
N ASP A 201 5.60 -11.84 1.64
CA ASP A 201 5.62 -10.51 2.26
C ASP A 201 6.95 -10.27 3.00
N GLY A 202 7.55 -9.11 2.75
CA GLY A 202 8.84 -8.71 3.33
C GLY A 202 10.04 -9.02 2.44
N VAL A 203 9.87 -9.76 1.35
CA VAL A 203 10.93 -9.99 0.36
C VAL A 203 11.18 -8.72 -0.45
N VAL A 204 12.43 -8.24 -0.44
CA VAL A 204 12.89 -7.07 -1.19
C VAL A 204 13.43 -7.47 -2.56
N SER A 205 14.22 -8.54 -2.61
CA SER A 205 14.79 -9.08 -3.85
C SER A 205 15.01 -10.58 -3.75
N VAL A 206 15.08 -11.23 -4.90
CA VAL A 206 15.40 -12.66 -5.00
C VAL A 206 16.54 -12.82 -6.00
N SER A 207 17.60 -13.51 -5.57
CA SER A 207 18.70 -14.00 -6.41
C SER A 207 18.70 -15.53 -6.37
N GLU A 208 18.90 -16.16 -7.50
CA GLU A 208 18.89 -17.62 -7.58
C GLU A 208 20.19 -18.16 -8.17
N HIS A 209 20.69 -19.26 -7.62
CA HIS A 209 21.83 -20.02 -8.08
C HIS A 209 21.42 -21.49 -8.19
N ILE A 210 20.39 -21.72 -9.00
CA ILE A 210 19.74 -23.01 -9.13
C ILE A 210 20.25 -23.72 -10.40
N ALA A 211 20.92 -24.84 -10.24
CA ALA A 211 21.26 -25.75 -11.34
C ALA A 211 20.02 -26.55 -11.77
N TYR A 212 20.02 -27.02 -13.03
CA TYR A 212 18.95 -27.89 -13.53
C TYR A 212 19.55 -29.11 -14.26
N ARG A 213 18.80 -30.23 -14.29
CA ARG A 213 19.20 -31.45 -14.99
C ARG A 213 18.74 -31.45 -16.43
N THR A 214 17.54 -30.95 -16.72
CA THR A 214 16.89 -30.98 -18.03
C THR A 214 16.45 -29.60 -18.46
N ASP A 215 16.87 -29.17 -19.68
CA ASP A 215 16.36 -27.92 -20.29
C ASP A 215 15.08 -28.23 -21.08
N ASP A 216 13.93 -28.08 -20.45
CA ASP A 216 12.60 -28.30 -20.99
C ASP A 216 11.99 -27.04 -21.66
N ALA A 217 12.68 -25.89 -21.60
CA ALA A 217 12.24 -24.64 -22.22
C ALA A 217 12.41 -24.65 -23.75
N ARG A 218 13.11 -25.63 -24.33
CA ARG A 218 13.39 -25.73 -25.77
C ARG A 218 12.42 -26.60 -26.56
N ARG A 219 11.30 -27.03 -26.03
CA ARG A 219 10.25 -27.66 -26.83
C ARG A 219 9.39 -26.63 -27.52
N SER A 220 9.93 -26.03 -28.60
CA SER A 220 9.07 -25.49 -29.67
C SER A 220 8.35 -26.70 -30.32
N PRO A 221 7.02 -26.64 -30.53
CA PRO A 221 6.38 -27.67 -31.35
C PRO A 221 6.94 -27.54 -32.78
N THR A 222 7.79 -28.50 -33.18
CA THR A 222 8.04 -28.75 -34.58
C THR A 222 6.72 -29.16 -35.20
N GLY A 223 6.18 -28.29 -36.03
CA GLY A 223 4.99 -28.56 -36.81
C GLY A 223 5.15 -29.78 -37.74
N THR A 224 4.07 -30.43 -37.88
CA THR A 224 3.76 -31.21 -39.11
C THR A 224 2.41 -30.77 -39.62
#